data_317d1378e3847b569ce53cd6f16f88bb
#
_entry.id   317d1378e3847b569ce53cd6f16f88bb
#
_cell.length_a   1.000
_cell.length_b   1.000
_cell.length_c   1.000
_cell.angle_alpha   90.00
_cell.angle_beta   90.00
_cell.angle_gamma   90.00
#
_symmetry.space_group_name_H-M   'P 1'
#
loop_
_entity.id
_entity.type
_entity.pdbx_description
1 polymer ?
#
loop_
_entity_poly.entity_id
_entity_poly.type
_entity_poly.pdbx_seq_one_letter_code
_entity_poly.pdbx_strand_id
1 'polypeptide(L)'
;MYENKNMLSWLGYFADMMKVSPEKIKMLNICGKQKNVVPTIDTHKRVLIFADESHEDLLYTLWEKGFGEYDMWYAEGIEPGGEVQHDKIEKVLNKKITGPTAIFIMNEKTRESVRYGIANDFFSAGTVHYVGKEIRAVIMSLLDVDTHDTILALQAESIVIEAAIVASEGNIIAVEPDEGSRRSMEENVDKFGVHNVQIIPEIGRASCRERV
;
A
#
# COMPACT_ATOMS: atom_id res chain seq x y z
N MET A 1 3.48 11.30 17.71
CA MET A 1 3.36 9.90 17.18
C MET A 1 2.12 9.26 17.79
N TYR A 2 1.31 8.57 17.00
CA TYR A 2 0.14 7.84 17.51
C TYR A 2 0.56 6.62 18.32
N GLU A 3 0.07 6.52 19.55
CA GLU A 3 0.14 5.31 20.35
C GLU A 3 -1.09 4.42 20.10
N ASN A 4 -1.00 3.15 20.45
CA ASN A 4 -2.12 2.20 20.29
C ASN A 4 -3.44 2.71 20.90
N LYS A 5 -3.37 3.36 22.09
CA LYS A 5 -4.53 3.93 22.77
C LYS A 5 -5.23 4.99 21.92
N ASN A 6 -4.47 5.90 21.32
CA ASN A 6 -5.01 6.97 20.49
C ASN A 6 -5.63 6.43 19.19
N MET A 7 -4.96 5.44 18.56
CA MET A 7 -5.50 4.78 17.37
C MET A 7 -6.84 4.06 17.68
N LEU A 8 -6.96 3.40 18.82
CA LEU A 8 -8.21 2.77 19.24
C LEU A 8 -9.31 3.80 19.55
N SER A 9 -8.97 4.96 20.12
CA SER A 9 -9.91 6.04 20.34
C SER A 9 -10.49 6.57 19.01
N TRP A 10 -9.63 6.78 18.02
CA TRP A 10 -10.06 7.18 16.67
C TRP A 10 -10.87 6.08 15.97
N LEU A 11 -10.49 4.81 16.12
CA LEU A 11 -11.26 3.69 15.57
C LEU A 11 -12.67 3.67 16.13
N GLY A 12 -12.82 3.81 17.46
CA GLY A 12 -14.13 3.89 18.12
C GLY A 12 -14.95 5.08 17.61
N TYR A 13 -14.33 6.25 17.54
CA TYR A 13 -14.97 7.47 17.05
C TYR A 13 -15.54 7.30 15.62
N PHE A 14 -14.72 6.83 14.68
CA PHE A 14 -15.17 6.62 13.29
C PHE A 14 -16.17 5.47 13.16
N ALA A 15 -16.03 4.40 13.96
CA ALA A 15 -16.99 3.30 13.98
C ALA A 15 -18.40 3.79 14.40
N ASP A 16 -18.47 4.60 15.45
CA ASP A 16 -19.72 5.21 15.95
C ASP A 16 -20.30 6.19 14.93
N MET A 17 -19.47 7.08 14.38
CA MET A 17 -19.90 8.06 13.37
C MET A 17 -20.48 7.40 12.13
N MET A 18 -19.84 6.32 11.66
CA MET A 18 -20.26 5.57 10.47
C MET A 18 -21.29 4.48 10.77
N LYS A 19 -21.63 4.26 12.05
CA LYS A 19 -22.54 3.19 12.50
C LYS A 19 -22.14 1.81 12.00
N VAL A 20 -20.86 1.49 12.11
CA VAL A 20 -20.27 0.21 11.69
C VAL A 20 -19.49 -0.44 12.81
N SER A 21 -19.36 -1.76 12.78
CA SER A 21 -18.48 -2.46 13.71
C SER A 21 -16.99 -2.09 13.46
N PRO A 22 -16.19 -1.81 14.51
CA PRO A 22 -14.76 -1.49 14.37
C PRO A 22 -13.97 -2.53 13.57
N GLU A 23 -14.31 -3.81 13.66
CA GLU A 23 -13.68 -4.91 12.90
C GLU A 23 -13.82 -4.78 11.37
N LYS A 24 -14.79 -3.96 10.89
CA LYS A 24 -15.01 -3.67 9.46
C LYS A 24 -14.19 -2.48 8.95
N ILE A 25 -13.30 -1.94 9.79
CA ILE A 25 -12.42 -0.83 9.47
C ILE A 25 -10.98 -1.33 9.47
N LYS A 26 -10.32 -1.24 8.34
CA LYS A 26 -8.88 -1.54 8.25
C LYS A 26 -8.10 -0.34 8.78
N MET A 27 -7.30 -0.54 9.80
CA MET A 27 -6.37 0.49 10.30
C MET A 27 -5.01 0.39 9.60
N LEU A 28 -4.43 1.54 9.31
CA LEU A 28 -3.11 1.67 8.73
C LEU A 28 -2.36 2.84 9.36
N ASN A 29 -1.32 2.56 10.12
CA ASN A 29 -0.45 3.59 10.69
C ASN A 29 0.79 3.76 9.82
N ILE A 30 0.94 4.93 9.21
CA ILE A 30 2.06 5.29 8.32
C ILE A 30 2.99 6.35 8.92
N CYS A 31 2.76 6.79 10.17
CA CYS A 31 3.57 7.82 10.80
C CYS A 31 5.06 7.42 10.84
N GLY A 32 5.88 8.21 10.16
CA GLY A 32 7.34 7.98 10.10
C GLY A 32 7.77 6.72 9.34
N LYS A 33 6.89 6.08 8.55
CA LYS A 33 7.20 4.86 7.80
C LYS A 33 6.37 4.72 6.52
N GLN A 34 6.96 4.10 5.52
CA GLN A 34 6.28 3.76 4.28
C GLN A 34 5.46 2.47 4.44
N LYS A 35 4.24 2.47 3.91
CA LYS A 35 3.36 1.31 3.83
C LYS A 35 2.55 1.31 2.54
N ASN A 36 2.02 0.16 2.17
CA ASN A 36 1.22 -0.04 0.97
C ASN A 36 -0.20 0.57 1.13
N VAL A 37 -0.30 1.90 1.11
CA VAL A 37 -1.55 2.65 1.30
C VAL A 37 -2.53 2.38 0.15
N VAL A 38 -2.06 2.50 -1.09
CA VAL A 38 -2.85 2.31 -2.31
C VAL A 38 -3.51 0.93 -2.37
N PRO A 39 -2.76 -0.19 -2.25
CA PRO A 39 -3.36 -1.53 -2.23
C PRO A 39 -4.34 -1.73 -1.06
N THR A 40 -4.09 -1.09 0.07
CA THR A 40 -4.97 -1.18 1.24
C THR A 40 -6.32 -0.51 0.96
N ILE A 41 -6.32 0.69 0.36
CA ILE A 41 -7.56 1.40 -0.01
C ILE A 41 -8.31 0.62 -1.10
N ASP A 42 -7.61 0.10 -2.10
CA ASP A 42 -8.19 -0.67 -3.20
C ASP A 42 -8.98 -1.90 -2.73
N THR A 43 -8.48 -2.54 -1.69
CA THR A 43 -8.99 -3.85 -1.24
C THR A 43 -9.93 -3.77 -0.04
N HIS A 44 -10.07 -2.60 0.60
CA HIS A 44 -10.91 -2.46 1.79
C HIS A 44 -11.94 -1.34 1.61
N LYS A 45 -13.19 -1.66 1.97
CA LYS A 45 -14.30 -0.69 1.89
C LYS A 45 -14.09 0.50 2.82
N ARG A 46 -13.42 0.31 3.96
CA ARG A 46 -13.20 1.35 4.98
C ARG A 46 -11.79 1.27 5.49
N VAL A 47 -11.04 2.33 5.32
CA VAL A 47 -9.65 2.42 5.76
C VAL A 47 -9.48 3.63 6.65
N LEU A 48 -8.93 3.41 7.85
CA LEU A 48 -8.53 4.47 8.78
C LEU A 48 -7.01 4.57 8.77
N ILE A 49 -6.50 5.68 8.25
CA ILE A 49 -5.08 5.95 8.09
C ILE A 49 -4.66 6.94 9.17
N PHE A 50 -3.55 6.66 9.83
CA PHE A 50 -2.85 7.59 10.71
C PHE A 50 -1.58 8.07 10.03
N ALA A 51 -1.54 9.36 9.72
CA ALA A 51 -0.43 10.01 9.02
C ALA A 51 0.16 11.14 9.85
N ASP A 52 1.34 11.59 9.47
CA ASP A 52 2.04 12.74 10.02
C ASP A 52 2.77 13.50 8.89
N GLU A 53 3.57 14.50 9.26
CA GLU A 53 4.33 15.34 8.34
C GLU A 53 5.30 14.57 7.42
N SER A 54 5.62 13.32 7.70
CA SER A 54 6.42 12.48 6.80
C SER A 54 5.69 12.10 5.50
N HIS A 55 4.37 12.35 5.47
CA HIS A 55 3.48 12.07 4.33
C HIS A 55 2.70 13.34 3.94
N GLU A 56 3.38 14.50 3.88
CA GLU A 56 2.72 15.79 3.65
C GLU A 56 1.85 15.83 2.37
N ASP A 57 2.27 15.13 1.31
CA ASP A 57 1.60 15.10 0.01
C ASP A 57 0.68 13.87 -0.20
N LEU A 58 0.30 13.16 0.88
CA LEU A 58 -0.50 11.93 0.77
C LEU A 58 -1.79 12.13 -0.03
N LEU A 59 -2.50 13.24 0.17
CA LEU A 59 -3.78 13.49 -0.51
C LEU A 59 -3.60 13.69 -2.02
N TYR A 60 -2.53 14.37 -2.42
CA TYR A 60 -2.14 14.50 -3.83
C TYR A 60 -1.78 13.14 -4.43
N THR A 61 -0.98 12.36 -3.73
CA THR A 61 -0.61 10.99 -4.14
C THR A 61 -1.84 10.09 -4.32
N LEU A 62 -2.80 10.14 -3.41
CA LEU A 62 -4.04 9.38 -3.53
C LEU A 62 -4.88 9.82 -4.74
N TRP A 63 -4.97 11.13 -4.99
CA TRP A 63 -5.64 11.65 -6.18
C TRP A 63 -4.96 11.18 -7.47
N GLU A 64 -3.62 11.25 -7.55
CA GLU A 64 -2.83 10.80 -8.69
C GLU A 64 -3.04 9.30 -8.99
N LYS A 65 -3.20 8.47 -7.94
CA LYS A 65 -3.50 7.05 -8.05
C LYS A 65 -4.98 6.73 -8.33
N GLY A 66 -5.81 7.75 -8.60
CA GLY A 66 -7.18 7.57 -9.06
C GLY A 66 -8.25 7.55 -7.96
N PHE A 67 -7.92 7.89 -6.72
CA PHE A 67 -8.87 7.92 -5.61
C PHE A 67 -9.59 9.27 -5.42
N GLY A 68 -9.49 10.19 -6.38
CA GLY A 68 -10.04 11.55 -6.28
C GLY A 68 -11.52 11.62 -5.90
N GLU A 69 -12.33 10.73 -6.44
CA GLU A 69 -13.79 10.67 -6.22
C GLU A 69 -14.20 10.03 -4.88
N TYR A 70 -13.25 9.53 -4.07
CA TYR A 70 -13.57 8.84 -2.83
C TYR A 70 -13.92 9.82 -1.72
N ASP A 71 -14.93 9.47 -0.93
CA ASP A 71 -15.28 10.20 0.27
C ASP A 71 -14.24 10.00 1.36
N MET A 72 -13.82 11.10 1.96
CA MET A 72 -12.82 11.14 2.99
C MET A 72 -13.26 12.03 4.16
N TRP A 73 -13.06 11.52 5.37
CA TRP A 73 -13.17 12.29 6.62
C TRP A 73 -11.79 12.40 7.24
N TYR A 74 -11.42 13.59 7.66
CA TYR A 74 -10.11 13.80 8.26
C TYR A 74 -10.16 14.80 9.41
N ALA A 75 -9.32 14.58 10.39
CA ALA A 75 -9.14 15.45 11.52
C ALA A 75 -7.69 15.48 11.96
N GLU A 76 -7.23 16.68 12.33
CA GLU A 76 -5.90 16.88 12.90
C GLU A 76 -5.93 16.62 14.40
N GLY A 77 -4.87 15.99 14.92
CA GLY A 77 -4.70 15.71 16.33
C GLY A 77 -4.50 14.24 16.66
N ILE A 78 -3.94 14.00 17.84
CA ILE A 78 -3.61 12.65 18.31
C ILE A 78 -4.86 11.92 18.82
N GLU A 79 -5.84 12.66 19.37
CA GLU A 79 -7.09 12.11 19.92
C GLU A 79 -8.31 12.74 19.27
N PRO A 80 -9.45 12.02 19.19
CA PRO A 80 -10.70 12.63 18.73
C PRO A 80 -11.19 13.71 19.71
N GLY A 81 -11.72 14.78 19.16
CA GLY A 81 -12.22 15.93 19.96
C GLY A 81 -12.17 17.25 19.19
N GLY A 82 -11.46 17.27 18.07
CA GLY A 82 -11.46 18.38 17.11
C GLY A 82 -12.54 18.26 16.05
N GLU A 83 -12.59 19.25 15.16
CA GLU A 83 -13.48 19.25 14.00
C GLU A 83 -13.06 18.18 13.00
N VAL A 84 -14.00 17.31 12.62
CA VAL A 84 -13.83 16.34 11.53
C VAL A 84 -14.37 16.95 10.26
N GLN A 85 -13.52 17.12 9.27
CA GLN A 85 -13.88 17.63 7.95
C GLN A 85 -14.23 16.45 7.03
N HIS A 86 -15.21 16.65 6.14
CA HIS A 86 -15.65 15.67 5.15
C HIS A 86 -15.62 16.30 3.77
N ASP A 87 -14.86 15.70 2.87
CA ASP A 87 -14.77 16.09 1.46
C ASP A 87 -14.37 14.89 0.58
N LYS A 88 -14.48 15.09 -0.74
CA LYS A 88 -13.80 14.20 -1.69
C LYS A 88 -12.31 14.55 -1.77
N ILE A 89 -11.48 13.54 -1.98
CA ILE A 89 -10.01 13.71 -2.04
C ILE A 89 -9.62 14.76 -3.08
N GLU A 90 -10.26 14.77 -4.26
CA GLU A 90 -9.98 15.76 -5.32
C GLU A 90 -10.18 17.22 -4.91
N LYS A 91 -11.04 17.50 -3.94
CA LYS A 91 -11.30 18.86 -3.45
C LYS A 91 -10.24 19.38 -2.49
N VAL A 92 -9.51 18.47 -1.88
CA VAL A 92 -8.50 18.78 -0.84
C VAL A 92 -7.10 18.30 -1.20
N LEU A 93 -6.86 17.97 -2.46
CA LEU A 93 -5.58 17.41 -2.93
C LEU A 93 -4.35 18.28 -2.63
N ASN A 94 -4.54 19.61 -2.50
CA ASN A 94 -3.47 20.55 -2.18
C ASN A 94 -3.28 20.76 -0.67
N LYS A 95 -4.11 20.14 0.17
CA LYS A 95 -3.95 20.22 1.62
C LYS A 95 -2.78 19.34 2.04
N LYS A 96 -1.80 19.95 2.68
CA LYS A 96 -0.64 19.25 3.22
C LYS A 96 -0.93 18.73 4.63
N ILE A 97 -0.40 17.55 4.93
CA ILE A 97 -0.42 16.99 6.28
C ILE A 97 0.78 17.55 7.03
N THR A 98 0.54 18.39 8.01
CA THR A 98 1.59 19.11 8.76
C THR A 98 1.82 18.57 10.18
N GLY A 99 1.08 17.54 10.55
CA GLY A 99 1.16 16.92 11.87
C GLY A 99 0.27 15.69 11.98
N PRO A 100 0.10 15.12 13.18
CA PRO A 100 -0.73 13.94 13.39
C PRO A 100 -2.14 14.14 12.84
N THR A 101 -2.53 13.34 11.86
CA THR A 101 -3.82 13.43 11.17
C THR A 101 -4.43 12.04 11.06
N ALA A 102 -5.69 11.90 11.49
CA ALA A 102 -6.51 10.71 11.28
C ALA A 102 -7.35 10.90 10.02
N ILE A 103 -7.27 9.97 9.08
CA ILE A 103 -7.94 10.03 7.78
C ILE A 103 -8.75 8.76 7.60
N PHE A 104 -10.06 8.89 7.46
CA PHE A 104 -10.95 7.78 7.16
C PHE A 104 -11.40 7.88 5.71
N ILE A 105 -11.18 6.83 4.93
CA ILE A 105 -11.56 6.77 3.51
C ILE A 105 -12.60 5.68 3.31
N MET A 106 -13.64 6.01 2.54
CA MET A 106 -14.67 5.06 2.13
C MET A 106 -14.51 4.72 0.65
N ASN A 107 -14.29 3.44 0.37
CA ASN A 107 -14.23 2.88 -0.97
C ASN A 107 -15.48 2.06 -1.24
N GLU A 108 -16.42 2.61 -2.01
CA GLU A 108 -17.63 1.88 -2.42
C GLU A 108 -17.39 0.91 -3.59
N LYS A 109 -16.22 1.01 -4.24
CA LYS A 109 -15.84 0.22 -5.42
C LYS A 109 -14.61 -0.64 -5.09
N THR A 110 -14.63 -1.32 -3.95
CA THR A 110 -13.52 -2.22 -3.60
C THR A 110 -13.29 -3.19 -4.76
N ARG A 111 -12.03 -3.27 -5.18
CA ARG A 111 -11.64 -4.34 -6.09
C ARG A 111 -11.97 -5.66 -5.40
N GLU A 112 -12.80 -6.50 -6.06
CA GLU A 112 -13.04 -7.87 -5.58
C GLU A 112 -11.67 -8.53 -5.44
N SER A 113 -11.24 -8.68 -4.20
CA SER A 113 -9.86 -8.99 -3.91
C SER A 113 -9.59 -10.45 -4.13
N VAL A 114 -8.99 -10.69 -5.23
CA VAL A 114 -8.05 -11.79 -5.29
C VAL A 114 -6.78 -11.25 -4.66
N ARG A 115 -6.30 -11.82 -3.56
CA ARG A 115 -5.00 -11.45 -2.96
C ARG A 115 -3.87 -11.67 -3.97
N TYR A 116 -4.07 -12.58 -4.91
CA TYR A 116 -3.18 -12.93 -6.02
C TYR A 116 -4.00 -13.35 -7.24
N GLY A 117 -3.38 -13.46 -8.40
CA GLY A 117 -4.05 -13.68 -9.68
C GLY A 117 -4.66 -12.41 -10.26
N ILE A 118 -4.01 -11.27 -10.07
CA ILE A 118 -4.39 -9.99 -10.66
C ILE A 118 -4.43 -10.14 -12.19
N ALA A 119 -5.46 -9.59 -12.85
CA ALA A 119 -5.58 -9.69 -14.30
C ALA A 119 -4.37 -9.07 -15.01
N ASN A 120 -3.92 -9.70 -16.08
CA ASN A 120 -2.69 -9.33 -16.80
C ASN A 120 -2.72 -7.88 -17.30
N ASP A 121 -3.89 -7.38 -17.70
CA ASP A 121 -4.12 -6.03 -18.24
C ASP A 121 -3.79 -4.92 -17.22
N PHE A 122 -3.68 -5.25 -15.95
CA PHE A 122 -3.27 -4.30 -14.92
C PHE A 122 -1.76 -4.09 -14.86
N PHE A 123 -0.96 -4.94 -15.48
CA PHE A 123 0.49 -4.81 -15.48
C PHE A 123 1.01 -4.07 -16.70
N SER A 124 2.05 -3.25 -16.52
CA SER A 124 2.89 -2.77 -17.60
C SER A 124 3.73 -3.94 -18.12
N ALA A 125 3.71 -4.21 -19.41
CA ALA A 125 4.42 -5.33 -20.00
C ALA A 125 5.91 -5.01 -20.17
N GLY A 126 6.76 -5.92 -19.72
CA GLY A 126 8.21 -5.86 -19.95
C GLY A 126 8.62 -6.46 -21.30
N THR A 127 9.92 -6.51 -21.53
CA THR A 127 10.55 -7.12 -22.71
C THR A 127 10.62 -8.65 -22.64
N VAL A 128 10.46 -9.21 -21.45
CA VAL A 128 10.52 -10.65 -21.17
C VAL A 128 9.11 -11.19 -20.92
N HIS A 129 8.89 -12.46 -21.18
CA HIS A 129 7.62 -13.14 -20.92
C HIS A 129 7.28 -13.13 -19.45
N TYR A 130 6.26 -12.36 -19.07
CA TYR A 130 5.76 -12.41 -17.71
C TYR A 130 4.77 -13.57 -17.53
N VAL A 131 4.68 -14.02 -16.28
CA VAL A 131 3.83 -15.16 -15.90
C VAL A 131 2.35 -14.74 -15.91
N GLY A 132 1.50 -15.50 -16.62
CA GLY A 132 0.05 -15.27 -16.67
C GLY A 132 -0.62 -15.39 -15.30
N LYS A 133 -1.79 -14.77 -15.14
CA LYS A 133 -2.49 -14.68 -13.84
C LYS A 133 -2.77 -16.04 -13.18
N GLU A 134 -3.08 -17.05 -13.99
CA GLU A 134 -3.39 -18.41 -13.49
C GLU A 134 -2.17 -19.05 -12.85
N ILE A 135 -1.02 -18.91 -13.51
CA ILE A 135 0.26 -19.46 -13.02
C ILE A 135 0.72 -18.67 -11.81
N ARG A 136 0.60 -17.33 -11.80
CA ARG A 136 0.89 -16.51 -10.62
C ARG A 136 0.07 -16.95 -9.42
N ALA A 137 -1.24 -17.13 -9.61
CA ALA A 137 -2.13 -17.58 -8.53
C ALA A 137 -1.70 -18.94 -7.95
N VAL A 138 -1.27 -19.89 -8.80
CA VAL A 138 -0.74 -21.18 -8.36
C VAL A 138 0.57 -21.00 -7.60
N ILE A 139 1.52 -20.22 -8.13
CA ILE A 139 2.80 -19.96 -7.46
C ILE A 139 2.60 -19.31 -6.10
N MET A 140 1.78 -18.25 -6.02
CA MET A 140 1.49 -17.56 -4.77
C MET A 140 0.82 -18.47 -3.75
N SER A 141 -0.09 -19.35 -4.21
CA SER A 141 -0.73 -20.34 -3.35
C SER A 141 0.24 -21.40 -2.82
N LEU A 142 1.22 -21.79 -3.62
CA LEU A 142 2.24 -22.79 -3.21
C LEU A 142 3.31 -22.18 -2.30
N LEU A 143 3.62 -20.89 -2.48
CA LEU A 143 4.59 -20.19 -1.64
C LEU A 143 4.04 -19.91 -0.23
N ASP A 144 2.71 -19.91 -0.07
CA ASP A 144 2.02 -19.64 1.21
C ASP A 144 2.53 -18.37 1.90
N VAL A 145 2.66 -17.29 1.13
CA VAL A 145 3.25 -16.03 1.56
C VAL A 145 2.47 -15.41 2.71
N ASP A 146 3.17 -15.07 3.78
CA ASP A 146 2.60 -14.35 4.94
C ASP A 146 2.98 -12.85 4.91
N THR A 147 2.27 -12.10 5.73
CA THR A 147 2.36 -10.64 5.85
C THR A 147 3.78 -10.12 6.14
N HIS A 148 4.59 -10.88 6.88
CA HIS A 148 5.92 -10.48 7.33
C HIS A 148 7.08 -11.11 6.55
N ASP A 149 6.79 -11.86 5.50
CA ASP A 149 7.81 -12.60 4.78
C ASP A 149 8.81 -11.70 4.04
N THR A 150 10.05 -12.16 3.99
CA THR A 150 11.08 -11.61 3.11
C THR A 150 11.31 -12.58 1.95
N ILE A 151 11.01 -12.11 0.74
CA ILE A 151 11.04 -12.93 -0.47
C ILE A 151 12.14 -12.47 -1.40
N LEU A 152 13.00 -13.41 -1.82
CA LEU A 152 13.94 -13.20 -2.91
C LEU A 152 13.35 -13.72 -4.21
N ALA A 153 13.12 -12.83 -5.15
CA ALA A 153 12.54 -13.13 -6.46
C ALA A 153 13.61 -12.96 -7.56
N LEU A 154 13.85 -14.01 -8.32
CA LEU A 154 14.82 -14.01 -9.41
C LEU A 154 14.07 -14.01 -10.74
N GLN A 155 14.19 -12.95 -11.54
CA GLN A 155 13.55 -12.81 -12.86
C GLN A 155 12.04 -13.11 -12.83
N ALA A 156 11.32 -12.58 -11.84
CA ALA A 156 9.95 -12.95 -11.52
C ALA A 156 8.94 -11.78 -11.64
N GLU A 157 9.22 -10.82 -12.45
CA GLU A 157 8.45 -9.59 -12.76
C GLU A 157 7.09 -9.39 -12.02
N SER A 158 6.01 -9.90 -12.60
CA SER A 158 4.65 -9.66 -12.08
C SER A 158 4.35 -10.38 -10.75
N ILE A 159 5.07 -11.46 -10.42
CA ILE A 159 4.95 -12.15 -9.12
C ILE A 159 5.43 -11.25 -7.99
N VAL A 160 6.45 -10.43 -8.24
CA VAL A 160 6.99 -9.45 -7.28
C VAL A 160 5.91 -8.54 -6.72
N ILE A 161 5.01 -8.06 -7.58
CA ILE A 161 3.93 -7.15 -7.18
C ILE A 161 2.90 -7.88 -6.31
N GLU A 162 2.46 -9.08 -6.71
CA GLU A 162 1.50 -9.86 -5.92
C GLU A 162 2.09 -10.26 -4.56
N ALA A 163 3.35 -10.66 -4.53
CA ALA A 163 4.07 -10.95 -3.30
C ALA A 163 4.18 -9.73 -2.38
N ALA A 164 4.50 -8.55 -2.95
CA ALA A 164 4.59 -7.30 -2.20
C ALA A 164 3.25 -6.87 -1.58
N ILE A 165 2.14 -7.10 -2.26
CA ILE A 165 0.79 -6.81 -1.74
C ILE A 165 0.47 -7.74 -0.56
N VAL A 166 0.81 -9.01 -0.64
CA VAL A 166 0.52 -9.99 0.42
C VAL A 166 1.47 -9.81 1.61
N ALA A 167 2.78 -9.77 1.37
CA ALA A 167 3.80 -9.54 2.39
C ALA A 167 3.90 -8.04 2.75
N SER A 168 2.78 -7.43 3.13
CA SER A 168 2.64 -5.97 3.28
C SER A 168 3.48 -5.34 4.40
N GLU A 169 3.95 -6.12 5.35
CA GLU A 169 4.88 -5.73 6.44
C GLU A 169 6.27 -6.40 6.27
N GLY A 170 6.45 -7.15 5.20
CA GLY A 170 7.69 -7.82 4.80
C GLY A 170 8.44 -7.08 3.70
N ASN A 171 9.40 -7.75 3.06
CA ASN A 171 10.23 -7.16 2.01
C ASN A 171 10.35 -8.10 0.82
N ILE A 172 10.35 -7.53 -0.39
CA ILE A 172 10.62 -8.25 -1.62
C ILE A 172 11.94 -7.75 -2.21
N ILE A 173 12.88 -8.66 -2.41
CA ILE A 173 14.13 -8.36 -3.10
C ILE A 173 14.03 -8.98 -4.49
N ALA A 174 13.86 -8.15 -5.49
CA ALA A 174 13.73 -8.56 -6.89
C ALA A 174 15.08 -8.42 -7.61
N VAL A 175 15.60 -9.51 -8.12
CA VAL A 175 16.82 -9.52 -8.92
C VAL A 175 16.47 -9.67 -10.39
N GLU A 176 16.74 -8.63 -11.18
CA GLU A 176 16.44 -8.62 -12.60
C GLU A 176 17.61 -8.02 -13.40
N PRO A 177 18.37 -8.85 -14.13
CA PRO A 177 19.51 -8.40 -14.93
C PRO A 177 19.11 -7.55 -16.15
N ASP A 178 17.96 -7.85 -16.77
CA ASP A 178 17.49 -7.11 -17.94
C ASP A 178 16.98 -5.71 -17.58
N GLU A 179 17.55 -4.69 -18.23
CA GLU A 179 17.18 -3.29 -17.98
C GLU A 179 15.73 -2.98 -18.36
N GLY A 180 15.23 -3.55 -19.45
CA GLY A 180 13.85 -3.35 -19.89
C GLY A 180 12.86 -3.92 -18.91
N SER A 181 13.10 -5.12 -18.40
CA SER A 181 12.29 -5.77 -17.37
C SER A 181 12.35 -5.04 -16.04
N ARG A 182 13.52 -4.48 -15.65
CA ARG A 182 13.61 -3.63 -14.46
C ARG A 182 12.74 -2.39 -14.57
N ARG A 183 12.79 -1.67 -15.68
CA ARG A 183 11.93 -0.48 -15.90
C ARG A 183 10.44 -0.84 -15.80
N SER A 184 10.03 -1.93 -16.45
CA SER A 184 8.67 -2.43 -16.37
C SER A 184 8.26 -2.79 -14.94
N MET A 185 9.18 -3.38 -14.17
CA MET A 185 8.95 -3.70 -12.77
C MET A 185 8.82 -2.43 -11.91
N GLU A 186 9.67 -1.42 -12.12
CA GLU A 186 9.60 -0.11 -11.45
C GLU A 186 8.27 0.60 -11.77
N GLU A 187 7.83 0.59 -13.03
CA GLU A 187 6.52 1.11 -13.44
C GLU A 187 5.37 0.39 -12.72
N ASN A 188 5.47 -0.93 -12.58
CA ASN A 188 4.45 -1.71 -11.87
C ASN A 188 4.49 -1.43 -10.35
N VAL A 189 5.67 -1.32 -9.75
CA VAL A 189 5.83 -0.92 -8.33
C VAL A 189 5.14 0.42 -8.07
N ASP A 190 5.37 1.42 -8.93
CA ASP A 190 4.71 2.71 -8.83
C ASP A 190 3.20 2.60 -9.06
N LYS A 191 2.79 1.96 -10.16
CA LYS A 191 1.38 1.82 -10.53
C LYS A 191 0.53 1.16 -9.44
N PHE A 192 1.06 0.12 -8.80
CA PHE A 192 0.38 -0.58 -7.70
C PHE A 192 0.59 0.08 -6.34
N GLY A 193 1.47 1.09 -6.24
CA GLY A 193 1.76 1.81 -5.01
C GLY A 193 2.31 0.92 -3.90
N VAL A 194 3.14 -0.05 -4.25
CA VAL A 194 3.85 -0.89 -3.28
C VAL A 194 5.20 -0.28 -2.93
N HIS A 195 5.58 -0.28 -1.66
CA HIS A 195 6.79 0.38 -1.15
C HIS A 195 7.84 -0.59 -0.58
N ASN A 196 7.50 -1.86 -0.51
CA ASN A 196 8.31 -2.91 0.09
C ASN A 196 9.07 -3.76 -0.93
N VAL A 197 9.33 -3.21 -2.12
CA VAL A 197 10.09 -3.87 -3.20
C VAL A 197 11.42 -3.16 -3.40
N GLN A 198 12.50 -3.94 -3.34
CA GLN A 198 13.84 -3.51 -3.73
C GLN A 198 14.23 -4.22 -5.03
N ILE A 199 14.45 -3.47 -6.10
CA ILE A 199 14.87 -4.00 -7.40
C ILE A 199 16.37 -3.81 -7.55
N ILE A 200 17.09 -4.91 -7.84
CA ILE A 200 18.55 -4.89 -8.04
C ILE A 200 18.92 -5.62 -9.33
N PRO A 201 19.96 -5.16 -10.07
CA PRO A 201 20.38 -5.78 -11.32
C PRO A 201 21.07 -7.14 -11.13
N GLU A 202 21.77 -7.31 -10.01
CA GLU A 202 22.51 -8.51 -9.70
C GLU A 202 22.73 -8.68 -8.19
N ILE A 203 22.96 -9.90 -7.74
CA ILE A 203 23.39 -10.16 -6.37
C ILE A 203 24.90 -9.87 -6.31
N GLY A 204 25.27 -8.65 -5.92
CA GLY A 204 26.67 -8.22 -5.85
C GLY A 204 27.49 -8.99 -4.81
N ARG A 205 28.77 -9.25 -5.11
CA ARG A 205 29.76 -9.81 -4.17
C ARG A 205 30.09 -8.86 -3.01
N ALA A 206 29.65 -7.61 -3.05
CA ALA A 206 30.01 -6.56 -2.09
C ALA A 206 29.32 -6.71 -0.73
N SER A 207 28.17 -7.34 -0.64
CA SER A 207 27.42 -7.47 0.63
C SER A 207 28.09 -8.44 1.64
N CYS A 208 29.07 -9.23 1.21
CA CYS A 208 29.77 -10.17 2.09
C CYS A 208 31.01 -9.57 2.79
N ARG A 209 31.43 -8.33 2.47
CA ARG A 209 32.68 -7.75 3.00
C ARG A 209 32.51 -6.75 4.15
N GLU A 210 31.30 -6.34 4.50
CA GLU A 210 31.09 -5.34 5.57
C GLU A 210 30.62 -5.93 6.92
N ARG A 211 30.90 -7.19 7.17
CA ARG A 211 30.73 -7.75 8.53
C ARG A 211 31.98 -8.55 8.93
N VAL A 212 33.03 -7.80 9.24
CA VAL A 212 34.12 -8.26 10.10
C VAL A 212 34.39 -7.16 11.12
#